data_6b6ee7b10ae4f419fb512241a80fb2f0
#
_entry.id   6b6ee7b10ae4f419fb512241a80fb2f0
#
_cell.length_a   1.000
_cell.length_b   1.000
_cell.length_c   1.000
_cell.angle_alpha   90.00
_cell.angle_beta   90.00
_cell.angle_gamma   90.00
#
_symmetry.space_group_name_H-M   'P 1'
#
loop_
_entity.id
_entity.type
_entity.pdbx_description
1 polymer ?
#
loop_
_entity_poly.entity_id
_entity_poly.type
_entity_poly.pdbx_seq_one_letter_code
_entity_poly.pdbx_strand_id
1 'polypeptide(L)'
;VILYGKEKVASHQRSYCGGDWCIKLEHYLRTLSRKPGALPHSVVWQRAPEELKRLYDSYFKNDNRAFVLLLDYAWENGFSGTDIIRACRELTGRGVRKISPEQVKAMLHGNAQEEMEESMESPVLPAQQENIEREAVDMLEGITALMTGYNEAHDIIPTI
;
A
#
# COMPACT_ATOMS: atom_id res chain seq x y z
N VAL A 1 -25.17 -8.30 5.95
CA VAL A 1 -24.06 -9.05 6.56
C VAL A 1 -24.39 -10.52 6.48
N ILE A 2 -23.46 -11.35 6.01
CA ILE A 2 -23.57 -12.81 5.96
C ILE A 2 -22.64 -13.35 7.03
N LEU A 3 -23.17 -14.21 7.91
CA LEU A 3 -22.43 -14.83 9.01
C LEU A 3 -22.34 -16.34 8.78
N TYR A 4 -21.18 -16.93 9.11
CA TYR A 4 -21.01 -18.37 9.24
C TYR A 4 -20.62 -18.66 10.71
N GLY A 5 -21.56 -19.21 11.47
CA GLY A 5 -21.42 -19.27 12.92
C GLY A 5 -21.44 -17.87 13.55
N LYS A 6 -20.32 -17.49 14.18
CA LYS A 6 -20.11 -16.14 14.77
C LYS A 6 -19.20 -15.25 13.91
N GLU A 7 -18.67 -15.77 12.83
CA GLU A 7 -17.73 -15.08 11.95
C GLU A 7 -18.45 -14.36 10.80
N LYS A 8 -18.06 -13.10 10.54
CA LYS A 8 -18.58 -12.32 9.44
C LYS A 8 -17.87 -12.71 8.15
N VAL A 9 -18.55 -13.43 7.27
CA VAL A 9 -18.01 -13.91 5.99
C VAL A 9 -18.14 -12.85 4.90
N ALA A 10 -19.25 -12.10 4.86
CA ALA A 10 -19.46 -11.06 3.85
C ALA A 10 -20.39 -9.95 4.34
N SER A 11 -20.25 -8.78 3.73
CA SER A 11 -21.15 -7.65 3.93
C SER A 11 -21.54 -7.07 2.57
N HIS A 12 -22.84 -6.98 2.31
CA HIS A 12 -23.38 -6.34 1.11
C HIS A 12 -24.33 -5.23 1.54
N GLN A 13 -24.36 -4.17 0.74
CA GLN A 13 -25.41 -3.16 0.87
C GLN A 13 -26.77 -3.79 0.54
N ARG A 14 -27.80 -3.41 1.30
CA ARG A 14 -29.15 -3.90 1.04
C ARG A 14 -29.69 -3.22 -0.20
N SER A 15 -30.08 -4.00 -1.21
CA SER A 15 -30.79 -3.50 -2.37
C SER A 15 -32.28 -3.60 -2.13
N TYR A 16 -33.00 -2.53 -2.46
CA TYR A 16 -34.48 -2.45 -2.38
C TYR A 16 -35.12 -2.56 -3.75
N CYS A 17 -34.32 -2.64 -4.82
CA CYS A 17 -34.83 -2.82 -6.19
C CYS A 17 -34.97 -4.30 -6.50
N GLY A 18 -36.14 -4.74 -6.98
CA GLY A 18 -36.34 -6.10 -7.44
C GLY A 18 -35.43 -6.43 -8.62
N GLY A 19 -34.73 -7.55 -8.55
CA GLY A 19 -33.81 -8.00 -9.61
C GLY A 19 -32.43 -7.38 -9.60
N ASP A 20 -32.10 -6.59 -8.60
CA ASP A 20 -30.74 -6.05 -8.45
C ASP A 20 -29.78 -7.08 -7.81
N TRP A 21 -28.65 -7.32 -8.48
CA TRP A 21 -27.65 -8.29 -8.07
C TRP A 21 -26.43 -7.58 -7.51
N CYS A 22 -26.12 -7.81 -6.24
CA CYS A 22 -24.88 -7.34 -5.64
C CYS A 22 -23.74 -8.32 -5.97
N ILE A 23 -23.17 -8.16 -7.17
CA ILE A 23 -22.10 -9.02 -7.69
C ILE A 23 -20.77 -8.31 -7.54
N LYS A 24 -19.82 -8.97 -6.90
CA LYS A 24 -18.41 -8.54 -6.81
C LYS A 24 -17.55 -9.44 -7.66
N LEU A 25 -16.59 -8.85 -8.39
CA LEU A 25 -15.70 -9.57 -9.29
C LEU A 25 -14.89 -10.64 -8.54
N GLU A 26 -14.47 -10.32 -7.35
CA GLU A 26 -13.65 -11.17 -6.48
C GLU A 26 -14.27 -12.56 -6.24
N HIS A 27 -15.59 -12.60 -6.07
CA HIS A 27 -16.30 -13.87 -5.81
C HIS A 27 -16.30 -14.82 -7.00
N TYR A 28 -16.02 -14.31 -8.20
CA TYR A 28 -16.04 -15.08 -9.44
C TYR A 28 -14.67 -15.42 -9.98
N LEU A 29 -13.58 -14.86 -9.41
CA LEU A 29 -12.23 -15.07 -9.91
C LEU A 29 -11.86 -16.55 -9.98
N ARG A 30 -12.17 -17.32 -8.94
CA ARG A 30 -11.93 -18.77 -8.91
C ARG A 30 -12.68 -19.54 -10.00
N THR A 31 -13.85 -19.07 -10.40
CA THR A 31 -14.61 -19.68 -11.51
C THR A 31 -14.03 -19.23 -12.85
N LEU A 32 -13.67 -17.96 -12.97
CA LEU A 32 -13.06 -17.38 -14.16
C LEU A 32 -11.67 -17.94 -14.43
N SER A 33 -10.88 -18.28 -13.41
CA SER A 33 -9.57 -18.90 -13.58
C SER A 33 -9.65 -20.28 -14.26
N ARG A 34 -10.77 -20.99 -14.09
CA ARG A 34 -11.04 -22.25 -14.79
C ARG A 34 -11.51 -22.04 -16.23
N LYS A 35 -12.19 -20.92 -16.54
CA LYS A 35 -12.71 -20.57 -17.85
C LYS A 35 -12.42 -19.10 -18.20
N PRO A 36 -11.14 -18.73 -18.43
CA PRO A 36 -10.75 -17.32 -18.59
C PRO A 36 -11.42 -16.63 -19.78
N GLY A 37 -11.73 -17.36 -20.84
CA GLY A 37 -12.46 -16.85 -22.01
C GLY A 37 -13.88 -16.36 -21.71
N ALA A 38 -14.45 -16.74 -20.57
CA ALA A 38 -15.76 -16.27 -20.15
C ALA A 38 -15.73 -14.83 -19.58
N LEU A 39 -14.56 -14.29 -19.23
CA LEU A 39 -14.43 -12.97 -18.61
C LEU A 39 -15.16 -11.87 -19.39
N PRO A 40 -14.90 -11.62 -20.68
CA PRO A 40 -15.52 -10.52 -21.41
C PRO A 40 -17.05 -10.62 -21.50
N HIS A 41 -17.58 -11.84 -21.43
CA HIS A 41 -19.00 -12.14 -21.57
C HIS A 41 -19.73 -12.27 -20.23
N SER A 42 -19.01 -12.16 -19.11
CA SER A 42 -19.60 -12.33 -17.79
C SER A 42 -20.33 -11.06 -17.33
N VAL A 43 -21.46 -11.23 -16.64
CA VAL A 43 -22.20 -10.12 -16.02
C VAL A 43 -21.33 -9.37 -15.02
N VAL A 44 -20.44 -10.07 -14.34
CA VAL A 44 -19.47 -9.51 -13.39
C VAL A 44 -18.55 -8.51 -14.07
N TRP A 45 -18.03 -8.88 -15.25
CA TRP A 45 -17.15 -8.02 -16.04
C TRP A 45 -17.88 -6.80 -16.60
N GLN A 46 -19.15 -6.97 -17.03
CA GLN A 46 -19.96 -5.84 -17.49
C GLN A 46 -20.12 -4.75 -16.43
N ARG A 47 -20.12 -5.12 -15.14
CA ARG A 47 -20.23 -4.22 -13.99
C ARG A 47 -18.88 -3.78 -13.42
N ALA A 48 -17.76 -4.26 -13.96
CA ALA A 48 -16.44 -3.85 -13.55
C ALA A 48 -16.19 -2.36 -13.85
N PRO A 49 -15.31 -1.68 -13.10
CA PRO A 49 -14.93 -0.29 -13.36
C PRO A 49 -14.44 -0.09 -14.79
N GLU A 50 -14.86 0.99 -15.42
CA GLU A 50 -14.47 1.30 -16.81
C GLU A 50 -12.95 1.43 -17.00
N GLU A 51 -12.23 1.91 -15.99
CA GLU A 51 -10.78 2.01 -16.04
C GLU A 51 -10.13 0.62 -16.10
N LEU A 52 -10.66 -0.35 -15.35
CA LEU A 52 -10.18 -1.73 -15.39
C LEU A 52 -10.46 -2.39 -16.75
N LYS A 53 -11.61 -2.09 -17.36
CA LYS A 53 -11.95 -2.56 -18.72
C LYS A 53 -11.00 -1.97 -19.77
N ARG A 54 -10.70 -0.67 -19.69
CA ARG A 54 -9.74 -0.01 -20.59
C ARG A 54 -8.35 -0.62 -20.48
N LEU A 55 -7.91 -0.92 -19.27
CA LEU A 55 -6.64 -1.57 -19.02
C LEU A 55 -6.59 -2.96 -19.65
N TYR A 56 -7.63 -3.76 -19.44
CA TYR A 56 -7.76 -5.07 -20.08
C TYR A 56 -7.72 -4.96 -21.61
N ASP A 57 -8.50 -4.07 -22.20
CA ASP A 57 -8.55 -3.89 -23.66
C ASP A 57 -7.20 -3.43 -24.22
N SER A 58 -6.43 -2.64 -23.47
CA SER A 58 -5.15 -2.10 -23.91
C SER A 58 -4.01 -3.13 -23.85
N TYR A 59 -3.98 -4.00 -22.83
CA TYR A 59 -2.81 -4.82 -22.55
C TYR A 59 -3.10 -6.33 -22.50
N PHE A 60 -4.32 -6.74 -22.15
CA PHE A 60 -4.64 -8.14 -21.85
C PHE A 60 -5.73 -8.77 -22.71
N LYS A 61 -6.27 -8.04 -23.68
CA LYS A 61 -7.36 -8.51 -24.55
C LYS A 61 -7.08 -9.84 -25.24
N ASN A 62 -5.82 -10.11 -25.56
CA ASN A 62 -5.40 -11.34 -26.23
C ASN A 62 -4.98 -12.46 -25.25
N ASP A 63 -4.95 -12.16 -23.95
CA ASP A 63 -4.57 -13.13 -22.91
C ASP A 63 -5.46 -12.99 -21.67
N ASN A 64 -6.69 -13.43 -21.83
CA ASN A 64 -7.70 -13.45 -20.76
C ASN A 64 -7.19 -14.23 -19.53
N ARG A 65 -6.39 -15.28 -19.76
CA ARG A 65 -5.89 -16.13 -18.68
C ARG A 65 -4.89 -15.37 -17.81
N ALA A 66 -3.94 -14.69 -18.43
CA ALA A 66 -2.97 -13.88 -17.73
C ALA A 66 -3.63 -12.79 -16.89
N PHE A 67 -4.66 -12.14 -17.44
CA PHE A 67 -5.41 -11.11 -16.73
C PHE A 67 -6.21 -11.66 -15.55
N VAL A 68 -6.95 -12.76 -15.74
CA VAL A 68 -7.70 -13.40 -14.64
C VAL A 68 -6.77 -13.86 -13.52
N LEU A 69 -5.63 -14.44 -13.86
CA LEU A 69 -4.63 -14.85 -12.86
C LEU A 69 -3.98 -13.65 -12.14
N LEU A 70 -3.84 -12.51 -12.82
CA LEU A 70 -3.38 -11.27 -12.18
C LEU A 70 -4.42 -10.74 -11.18
N LEU A 71 -5.70 -10.75 -11.55
CA LEU A 71 -6.79 -10.35 -10.65
C LEU A 71 -6.89 -11.27 -9.44
N ASP A 72 -6.79 -12.58 -9.66
CA ASP A 72 -6.85 -13.60 -8.60
C ASP A 72 -5.68 -13.42 -7.61
N TYR A 73 -4.46 -13.28 -8.15
CA TYR A 73 -3.27 -12.98 -7.37
C TYR A 73 -3.40 -11.68 -6.54
N ALA A 74 -3.87 -10.61 -7.17
CA ALA A 74 -4.03 -9.33 -6.47
C ALA A 74 -5.01 -9.47 -5.30
N TRP A 75 -6.13 -10.14 -5.53
CA TRP A 75 -7.14 -10.39 -4.50
C TRP A 75 -6.59 -11.25 -3.34
N GLU A 76 -5.88 -12.35 -3.64
CA GLU A 76 -5.27 -13.22 -2.63
C GLU A 76 -4.24 -12.48 -1.74
N ASN A 77 -3.59 -11.46 -2.29
CA ASN A 77 -2.61 -10.64 -1.58
C ASN A 77 -3.20 -9.33 -1.00
N GLY A 78 -4.53 -9.18 -1.00
CA GLY A 78 -5.21 -8.02 -0.40
C GLY A 78 -5.22 -6.76 -1.27
N PHE A 79 -4.76 -6.83 -2.51
CA PHE A 79 -4.80 -5.71 -3.46
C PHE A 79 -6.16 -5.60 -4.13
N SER A 80 -6.57 -4.38 -4.40
CA SER A 80 -7.82 -4.04 -5.09
C SER A 80 -7.61 -3.86 -6.60
N GLY A 81 -8.71 -3.78 -7.36
CA GLY A 81 -8.64 -3.40 -8.77
C GLY A 81 -8.06 -2.01 -9.01
N THR A 82 -8.21 -1.08 -8.06
CA THR A 82 -7.62 0.26 -8.12
C THR A 82 -6.10 0.22 -8.01
N ASP A 83 -5.54 -0.69 -7.23
CA ASP A 83 -4.09 -0.85 -7.11
C ASP A 83 -3.48 -1.38 -8.39
N ILE A 84 -4.15 -2.32 -9.07
CA ILE A 84 -3.74 -2.79 -10.39
C ILE A 84 -3.73 -1.63 -11.41
N ILE A 85 -4.77 -0.79 -11.40
CA ILE A 85 -4.86 0.37 -12.30
C ILE A 85 -3.72 1.34 -12.01
N ARG A 86 -3.42 1.63 -10.74
CA ARG A 86 -2.31 2.49 -10.31
C ARG A 86 -0.97 1.93 -10.79
N ALA A 87 -0.67 0.66 -10.52
CA ALA A 87 0.56 -0.01 -10.95
C ALA A 87 0.75 0.03 -12.48
N CYS A 88 -0.30 -0.22 -13.25
CA CYS A 88 -0.24 -0.13 -14.72
C CYS A 88 -0.02 1.29 -15.21
N ARG A 89 -0.61 2.29 -14.56
CA ARG A 89 -0.40 3.71 -14.88
C ARG A 89 1.05 4.13 -14.63
N GLU A 90 1.63 3.69 -13.53
CA GLU A 90 3.04 3.95 -13.20
C GLU A 90 4.00 3.29 -14.20
N LEU A 91 3.76 2.02 -14.56
CA LEU A 91 4.55 1.34 -15.59
C LEU A 91 4.49 2.09 -16.92
N THR A 92 3.31 2.56 -17.31
CA THR A 92 3.14 3.37 -18.52
C THR A 92 3.88 4.70 -18.42
N GLY A 93 3.83 5.36 -17.27
CA GLY A 93 4.57 6.61 -17.00
C GLY A 93 6.08 6.43 -17.07
N ARG A 94 6.59 5.24 -16.70
CA ARG A 94 8.01 4.84 -16.85
C ARG A 94 8.38 4.44 -18.28
N GLY A 95 7.46 4.56 -19.25
CA GLY A 95 7.69 4.28 -20.68
C GLY A 95 7.54 2.80 -21.07
N VAL A 96 7.00 1.96 -20.20
CA VAL A 96 6.74 0.54 -20.52
C VAL A 96 5.56 0.45 -21.48
N ARG A 97 5.82 0.05 -22.72
CA ARG A 97 4.78 -0.05 -23.77
C ARG A 97 4.01 -1.38 -23.72
N LYS A 98 4.63 -2.43 -23.24
CA LYS A 98 4.02 -3.78 -23.12
C LYS A 98 4.05 -4.20 -21.68
N ILE A 99 2.91 -4.16 -21.03
CA ILE A 99 2.77 -4.53 -19.62
C ILE A 99 2.53 -6.04 -19.51
N SER A 100 3.33 -6.70 -18.69
CA SER A 100 3.16 -8.11 -18.34
C SER A 100 2.57 -8.26 -16.92
N PRO A 101 1.88 -9.39 -16.62
CA PRO A 101 1.38 -9.66 -15.28
C PRO A 101 2.46 -9.62 -14.19
N GLU A 102 3.66 -10.09 -14.51
CA GLU A 102 4.80 -10.15 -13.57
C GLU A 102 5.29 -8.75 -13.19
N GLN A 103 5.33 -7.84 -14.16
CA GLN A 103 5.67 -6.43 -13.91
C GLN A 103 4.64 -5.77 -13.00
N VAL A 104 3.34 -6.03 -13.24
CA VAL A 104 2.27 -5.48 -12.38
C VAL A 104 2.38 -6.04 -10.97
N LYS A 105 2.61 -7.34 -10.80
CA LYS A 105 2.82 -7.97 -9.49
C LYS A 105 4.00 -7.36 -8.74
N ALA A 106 5.13 -7.16 -9.42
CA ALA A 106 6.30 -6.52 -8.82
C ALA A 106 6.00 -5.09 -8.35
N MET A 107 5.25 -4.31 -9.14
CA MET A 107 4.84 -2.95 -8.77
C MET A 107 3.88 -2.94 -7.58
N LEU A 108 2.93 -3.89 -7.52
CA LEU A 108 2.00 -4.00 -6.39
C LEU A 108 2.73 -4.20 -5.06
N HIS A 109 3.78 -5.03 -5.04
CA HIS A 109 4.59 -5.23 -3.84
C HIS A 109 5.50 -4.04 -3.52
N GLY A 110 6.08 -3.39 -4.52
CA GLY A 110 6.89 -2.19 -4.34
C GLY A 110 6.08 -1.06 -3.69
N ASN A 111 4.91 -0.77 -4.23
CA ASN A 111 4.03 0.28 -3.71
C ASN A 111 3.52 -0.03 -2.28
N ALA A 112 3.27 -1.31 -1.96
CA ALA A 112 2.88 -1.71 -0.61
C ALA A 112 4.00 -1.51 0.42
N GLN A 113 5.26 -1.67 0.02
CA GLN A 113 6.42 -1.41 0.89
C GLN A 113 6.61 0.10 1.12
N GLU A 114 6.50 0.92 0.07
CA GLU A 114 6.58 2.38 0.17
C GLU A 114 5.47 2.94 1.10
N GLU A 115 4.22 2.46 0.98
CA GLU A 115 3.12 2.87 1.86
C GLU A 115 3.33 2.45 3.32
N MET A 116 3.99 1.32 3.58
CA MET A 116 4.35 0.89 4.93
C MET A 116 5.48 1.73 5.52
N GLU A 117 6.51 2.07 4.74
CA GLU A 117 7.62 2.91 5.17
C GLU A 117 7.14 4.34 5.45
N GLU A 118 6.30 4.93 4.57
CA GLU A 118 5.71 6.25 4.77
C GLU A 118 4.78 6.30 6.00
N SER A 119 4.08 5.21 6.32
CA SER A 119 3.25 5.12 7.52
C SER A 119 4.04 4.91 8.80
N MET A 120 5.28 4.45 8.74
CA MET A 120 6.19 4.30 9.88
C MET A 120 7.02 5.56 10.14
N GLU A 121 7.21 6.44 9.17
CA GLU A 121 7.66 7.80 9.39
C GLU A 121 6.51 8.61 10.01
N SER A 122 6.30 8.41 11.30
CA SER A 122 5.47 9.35 12.08
C SER A 122 6.07 10.74 11.91
N PRO A 123 5.28 11.76 11.53
CA PRO A 123 5.77 13.13 11.52
C PRO A 123 6.17 13.45 12.95
N VAL A 124 7.46 13.50 13.22
CA VAL A 124 7.99 14.12 14.44
C VAL A 124 7.51 15.56 14.37
N LEU A 125 6.51 15.88 15.19
CA LEU A 125 5.97 17.23 15.28
C LEU A 125 7.14 18.19 15.53
N PRO A 126 7.27 19.29 14.79
CA PRO A 126 8.38 20.24 14.93
C PRO A 126 8.62 20.70 16.37
N ALA A 127 7.58 20.72 17.23
CA ALA A 127 7.67 20.99 18.65
C ALA A 127 8.47 19.95 19.47
N GLN A 128 8.62 18.71 18.99
CA GLN A 128 9.42 17.69 19.67
C GLN A 128 10.88 17.76 19.28
N GLN A 129 11.22 18.16 18.07
CA GLN A 129 12.59 18.40 17.65
C GLN A 129 13.21 19.57 18.38
N GLU A 130 12.51 20.71 18.52
CA GLU A 130 12.98 21.85 19.30
C GLU A 130 13.23 21.51 20.79
N ASN A 131 12.43 20.64 21.38
CA ASN A 131 12.63 20.19 22.76
C ASN A 131 13.86 19.29 22.92
N ILE A 132 14.08 18.37 22.00
CA ILE A 132 15.24 17.46 22.03
C ILE A 132 16.54 18.25 21.80
N GLU A 133 16.54 19.22 20.90
CA GLU A 133 17.69 20.08 20.66
C GLU A 133 18.01 20.97 21.87
N ARG A 134 17.01 21.53 22.56
CA ARG A 134 17.20 22.31 23.78
C ARG A 134 17.73 21.46 24.92
N GLU A 135 17.18 20.28 25.16
CA GLU A 135 17.69 19.36 26.19
C GLU A 135 19.12 18.91 25.91
N ALA A 136 19.49 18.69 24.65
CA ALA A 136 20.84 18.34 24.26
C ALA A 136 21.85 19.49 24.47
N VAL A 137 21.45 20.74 24.18
CA VAL A 137 22.26 21.94 24.41
C VAL A 137 22.47 22.17 25.92
N ASP A 138 21.41 22.09 26.73
CA ASP A 138 21.47 22.24 28.18
C ASP A 138 22.35 21.19 28.82
N MET A 139 22.33 19.92 28.35
CA MET A 139 23.23 18.87 28.81
C MET A 139 24.71 19.18 28.48
N LEU A 140 25.00 19.67 27.27
CA LEU A 140 26.34 20.02 26.84
C LEU A 140 26.90 21.21 27.62
N GLU A 141 26.11 22.24 27.89
CA GLU A 141 26.50 23.39 28.73
C GLU A 141 26.76 22.97 30.17
N GLY A 142 25.96 22.05 30.73
CA GLY A 142 26.16 21.50 32.05
C GLY A 142 27.51 20.73 32.19
N ILE A 143 27.86 19.94 31.17
CA ILE A 143 29.12 19.20 31.11
C ILE A 143 30.32 20.16 30.97
N THR A 144 30.19 21.19 30.15
CA THR A 144 31.25 22.19 29.94
C THR A 144 31.53 22.99 31.23
N ALA A 145 30.47 23.36 31.97
CA ALA A 145 30.58 24.04 33.26
C ALA A 145 31.29 23.17 34.31
N LEU A 146 31.04 21.87 34.35
CA LEU A 146 31.68 20.94 35.24
C LEU A 146 33.19 20.75 34.89
N MET A 147 33.54 20.74 33.61
CA MET A 147 34.94 20.61 33.18
C MET A 147 35.76 21.86 33.41
N THR A 148 35.21 23.07 33.28
CA THR A 148 35.86 24.33 33.60
C THR A 148 36.08 24.48 35.10
N GLY A 149 35.11 24.11 35.94
CA GLY A 149 35.26 24.13 37.41
C GLY A 149 36.30 23.14 37.93
N TYR A 150 36.60 22.04 37.23
CA TYR A 150 37.61 21.07 37.60
C TYR A 150 39.04 21.57 37.30
N ASN A 151 39.23 22.39 36.28
CA ASN A 151 40.55 22.98 35.95
C ASN A 151 40.98 24.10 36.90
N GLU A 152 40.04 24.87 37.42
CA GLU A 152 40.41 25.94 38.39
C GLU A 152 40.77 25.42 39.77
N ALA A 153 40.38 24.18 40.14
CA ALA A 153 40.70 23.56 41.43
C ALA A 153 42.12 22.92 41.52
N HIS A 154 42.81 22.80 40.39
CA HIS A 154 44.13 22.09 40.33
C HIS A 154 45.36 23.00 40.24
N ASP A 155 45.17 24.34 40.22
CA ASP A 155 46.31 25.30 40.10
C ASP A 155 46.78 25.90 41.45
N ILE A 156 46.42 25.25 42.57
CA ILE A 156 46.97 25.70 43.89
C ILE A 156 47.97 24.65 44.37
N ILE A 157 49.25 24.69 43.89
CA ILE A 157 50.40 24.06 44.53
C ILE A 157 51.15 25.18 45.22
N PRO A 158 51.29 25.21 46.56
CA PRO A 158 52.13 26.15 47.24
C PRO A 158 53.58 25.70 47.09
N THR A 159 54.41 26.53 46.51
CA THR A 159 55.87 26.40 46.52
C THR A 159 56.40 26.70 47.93
N ILE A 160 57.10 25.72 48.56
CA ILE A 160 57.98 25.89 49.67
C ILE A 160 59.41 25.92 49.15
#